data_09015190d728eb86c088e4ce06360920
#
_entry.id   09015190d728eb86c088e4ce06360920
#
_cell.length_a   1.000
_cell.length_b   1.000
_cell.length_c   1.000
_cell.angle_alpha   90.00
_cell.angle_beta   90.00
_cell.angle_gamma   90.00
#
_symmetry.space_group_name_H-M   'P 1'
#
loop_
_entity.id
_entity.type
_entity.pdbx_description
1 polymer ?
#
loop_
_entity_poly.entity_id
_entity_poly.type
_entity_poly.pdbx_seq_one_letter_code
_entity_poly.pdbx_strand_id
1 'polypeptide(L)'
;PHLMSMPDSSPLIVIRTDSSLKIGSGHVTRCLTLAEALRDSGATVRFVCRDLPGNLNDVIGKKEFKVHELSAPDLDEGREHYTEVVADYTHWFNVTQEQDAVETLDVLDSMCPDWLIVDHYGLDCDWENRLRPHVHKLMVLDDLANRPHDCDLLLDQNYFLDGASRRYEGLVPPTCTQLLGPRYALLRPEFAEVRKKLHYRTGEIQCVFVFFGGTDLDNLTGRALAALSTPELVHLEVNVVLGKTNPNLSSIQKQVALRPNTHLAVQVENVAELM
;
A
#
# COMPACT_ATOMS: atom_id res chain seq x y z
N PRO A 1 -16.38 -2.04 -42.05
CA PRO A 1 -16.16 -1.99 -40.62
C PRO A 1 -15.39 -3.25 -40.23
N HIS A 2 -14.08 -3.14 -40.06
CA HIS A 2 -13.26 -4.20 -39.49
C HIS A 2 -13.56 -4.22 -37.99
N LEU A 3 -14.25 -5.26 -37.55
CA LEU A 3 -14.18 -5.70 -36.16
C LEU A 3 -12.72 -6.14 -35.92
N MET A 4 -11.95 -5.36 -35.18
CA MET A 4 -10.71 -5.84 -34.60
C MET A 4 -11.12 -6.98 -33.66
N SER A 5 -10.68 -8.20 -34.00
CA SER A 5 -10.78 -9.34 -33.09
C SER A 5 -9.98 -8.99 -31.84
N MET A 6 -10.67 -8.96 -30.68
CA MET A 6 -10.03 -8.91 -29.39
C MET A 6 -9.07 -10.11 -29.28
N PRO A 7 -7.87 -9.96 -28.73
CA PRO A 7 -7.01 -11.10 -28.50
C PRO A 7 -7.73 -12.11 -27.60
N ASP A 8 -7.71 -13.39 -27.99
CA ASP A 8 -8.41 -14.51 -27.34
C ASP A 8 -7.85 -14.90 -25.96
N SER A 9 -6.86 -14.14 -25.43
CA SER A 9 -6.24 -14.36 -24.13
C SER A 9 -6.51 -13.20 -23.19
N SER A 10 -6.91 -13.52 -21.95
CA SER A 10 -7.03 -12.53 -20.88
C SER A 10 -5.70 -11.83 -20.64
N PRO A 11 -5.66 -10.50 -20.50
CA PRO A 11 -4.41 -9.78 -20.25
C PRO A 11 -3.73 -10.28 -18.98
N LEU A 12 -2.41 -10.51 -19.06
CA LEU A 12 -1.60 -10.91 -17.93
C LEU A 12 -0.99 -9.67 -17.25
N ILE A 13 -1.26 -9.54 -15.98
CA ILE A 13 -0.77 -8.45 -15.14
C ILE A 13 0.08 -9.04 -14.01
N VAL A 14 1.29 -8.52 -13.85
CA VAL A 14 2.16 -8.88 -12.73
C VAL A 14 2.32 -7.67 -11.83
N ILE A 15 2.19 -7.87 -10.52
CA ILE A 15 2.33 -6.83 -9.50
C ILE A 15 3.56 -7.13 -8.64
N ARG A 16 4.56 -6.24 -8.68
CA ARG A 16 5.72 -6.27 -7.79
C ARG A 16 5.45 -5.36 -6.59
N THR A 17 5.30 -5.95 -5.41
CA THR A 17 5.04 -5.23 -4.16
C THR A 17 5.50 -6.06 -2.97
N ASP A 18 5.85 -5.40 -1.86
CA ASP A 18 6.25 -6.06 -0.63
C ASP A 18 5.45 -5.57 0.58
N SER A 19 5.48 -6.38 1.62
CA SER A 19 5.02 -6.05 2.97
C SER A 19 5.94 -6.69 4.00
N SER A 20 6.09 -6.06 5.14
CA SER A 20 6.85 -6.58 6.27
C SER A 20 6.46 -5.85 7.54
N LEU A 21 7.03 -6.24 8.69
CA LEU A 21 6.87 -5.48 9.93
C LEU A 21 7.37 -4.04 9.81
N LYS A 22 8.39 -3.78 8.96
CA LYS A 22 8.95 -2.45 8.71
C LYS A 22 8.18 -1.67 7.63
N ILE A 23 7.87 -2.32 6.50
CA ILE A 23 7.15 -1.71 5.37
C ILE A 23 5.69 -1.44 5.73
N GLY A 24 5.11 -2.28 6.57
CA GLY A 24 3.68 -2.30 6.84
C GLY A 24 2.88 -3.06 5.78
N SER A 25 1.56 -2.93 5.85
CA SER A 25 0.61 -3.64 4.98
C SER A 25 0.05 -2.81 3.82
N GLY A 26 0.35 -1.51 3.78
CA GLY A 26 -0.31 -0.54 2.91
C GLY A 26 -0.18 -0.85 1.42
N HIS A 27 1.05 -1.13 0.96
CA HIS A 27 1.33 -1.44 -0.44
C HIS A 27 0.56 -2.68 -0.91
N VAL A 28 0.70 -3.80 -0.21
CA VAL A 28 -0.02 -5.03 -0.56
C VAL A 28 -1.54 -4.84 -0.50
N THR A 29 -2.06 -4.11 0.48
CA THR A 29 -3.51 -3.88 0.63
C THR A 29 -4.07 -3.08 -0.56
N ARG A 30 -3.41 -2.01 -0.98
CA ARG A 30 -3.87 -1.22 -2.14
C ARG A 30 -3.69 -1.99 -3.45
N CYS A 31 -2.61 -2.76 -3.58
CA CYS A 31 -2.39 -3.65 -4.73
C CYS A 31 -3.44 -4.76 -4.81
N LEU A 32 -3.86 -5.35 -3.70
CA LEU A 32 -4.95 -6.32 -3.66
C LEU A 32 -6.27 -5.73 -4.13
N THR A 33 -6.59 -4.50 -3.72
CA THR A 33 -7.79 -3.79 -4.18
C THR A 33 -7.77 -3.60 -5.71
N LEU A 34 -6.62 -3.21 -6.26
CA LEU A 34 -6.44 -3.07 -7.72
C LEU A 34 -6.53 -4.44 -8.41
N ALA A 35 -5.89 -5.47 -7.86
CA ALA A 35 -5.86 -6.81 -8.41
C ALA A 35 -7.26 -7.45 -8.49
N GLU A 36 -8.08 -7.26 -7.46
CA GLU A 36 -9.47 -7.72 -7.45
C GLU A 36 -10.28 -7.05 -8.58
N ALA A 37 -10.18 -5.73 -8.74
CA ALA A 37 -10.86 -4.99 -9.79
C ALA A 37 -10.39 -5.40 -11.20
N LEU A 38 -9.09 -5.64 -11.38
CA LEU A 38 -8.52 -6.11 -12.65
C LEU A 38 -9.00 -7.53 -12.97
N ARG A 39 -9.00 -8.44 -12.00
CA ARG A 39 -9.53 -9.80 -12.15
C ARG A 39 -11.02 -9.78 -12.51
N ASP A 40 -11.81 -8.97 -11.84
CA ASP A 40 -13.25 -8.81 -12.13
C ASP A 40 -13.48 -8.23 -13.53
N SER A 41 -12.50 -7.51 -14.07
CA SER A 41 -12.50 -7.01 -15.45
C SER A 41 -11.97 -8.03 -16.47
N GLY A 42 -11.64 -9.26 -16.04
CA GLY A 42 -11.21 -10.35 -16.91
C GLY A 42 -9.70 -10.51 -17.06
N ALA A 43 -8.87 -9.81 -16.29
CA ALA A 43 -7.42 -9.97 -16.32
C ALA A 43 -6.95 -11.16 -15.46
N THR A 44 -5.85 -11.78 -15.87
CA THR A 44 -5.08 -12.70 -15.02
C THR A 44 -4.06 -11.90 -14.24
N VAL A 45 -4.13 -11.93 -12.90
CA VAL A 45 -3.22 -11.17 -12.04
C VAL A 45 -2.34 -12.11 -11.23
N ARG A 46 -1.04 -11.80 -11.17
CA ARG A 46 -0.05 -12.51 -10.36
C ARG A 46 0.76 -11.51 -9.54
N PHE A 47 1.26 -11.96 -8.41
CA PHE A 47 2.11 -11.15 -7.53
C PHE A 47 3.53 -11.68 -7.53
N VAL A 48 4.49 -10.76 -7.40
CA VAL A 48 5.89 -11.02 -7.10
C VAL A 48 6.20 -10.27 -5.81
N CYS A 49 6.46 -11.01 -4.74
CA CYS A 49 6.67 -10.47 -3.40
C CYS A 49 7.89 -11.15 -2.76
N ARG A 50 8.68 -10.39 -2.01
CA ARG A 50 9.81 -10.95 -1.27
C ARG A 50 9.33 -11.55 0.06
N ASP A 51 9.94 -12.67 0.45
CA ASP A 51 9.69 -13.32 1.74
C ASP A 51 10.38 -12.53 2.86
N LEU A 52 9.70 -11.52 3.37
CA LEU A 52 10.16 -10.65 4.46
C LEU A 52 9.42 -10.99 5.75
N PRO A 53 10.03 -10.78 6.93
CA PRO A 53 9.38 -11.03 8.21
C PRO A 53 8.07 -10.25 8.38
N GLY A 54 6.97 -10.96 8.57
CA GLY A 54 5.63 -10.38 8.71
C GLY A 54 4.97 -9.97 7.38
N ASN A 55 5.40 -10.56 6.26
CA ASN A 55 4.78 -10.37 4.95
C ASN A 55 3.32 -10.83 4.91
N LEU A 56 2.61 -10.44 3.87
CA LEU A 56 1.21 -10.78 3.63
C LEU A 56 1.02 -11.76 2.45
N ASN A 57 2.03 -12.53 2.07
CA ASN A 57 1.97 -13.46 0.95
C ASN A 57 0.82 -14.47 1.12
N ASP A 58 0.63 -14.99 2.33
CA ASP A 58 -0.51 -15.86 2.65
C ASP A 58 -1.86 -15.18 2.47
N VAL A 59 -1.96 -13.88 2.75
CA VAL A 59 -3.22 -13.11 2.57
C VAL A 59 -3.53 -12.97 1.08
N ILE A 60 -2.52 -12.72 0.24
CA ILE A 60 -2.66 -12.68 -1.21
C ILE A 60 -3.11 -14.04 -1.74
N GLY A 61 -2.48 -15.13 -1.27
CA GLY A 61 -2.84 -16.50 -1.64
C GLY A 61 -4.27 -16.88 -1.24
N LYS A 62 -4.74 -16.47 -0.05
CA LYS A 62 -6.13 -16.68 0.39
C LYS A 62 -7.17 -15.95 -0.47
N LYS A 63 -6.77 -14.90 -1.17
CA LYS A 63 -7.60 -14.21 -2.18
C LYS A 63 -7.49 -14.83 -3.58
N GLU A 64 -6.90 -16.03 -3.66
CA GLU A 64 -6.75 -16.83 -4.88
C GLU A 64 -5.85 -16.19 -5.96
N PHE A 65 -4.94 -15.28 -5.57
CA PHE A 65 -3.90 -14.80 -6.45
C PHE A 65 -2.64 -15.64 -6.32
N LYS A 66 -2.01 -15.94 -7.46
CA LYS A 66 -0.71 -16.62 -7.47
C LYS A 66 0.37 -15.65 -7.00
N VAL A 67 1.14 -16.06 -6.00
CA VAL A 67 2.31 -15.34 -5.50
C VAL A 67 3.57 -16.08 -5.97
N HIS A 68 4.49 -15.34 -6.55
CA HIS A 68 5.86 -15.76 -6.79
C HIS A 68 6.73 -15.13 -5.71
N GLU A 69 7.24 -15.96 -4.84
CA GLU A 69 8.05 -15.49 -3.72
C GLU A 69 9.51 -15.34 -4.15
N LEU A 70 10.06 -14.13 -3.95
CA LEU A 70 11.49 -13.90 -4.01
C LEU A 70 12.11 -14.29 -2.67
N SER A 71 13.34 -14.82 -2.72
CA SER A 71 14.02 -15.32 -1.53
C SER A 71 14.16 -14.23 -0.46
N ALA A 72 14.06 -14.66 0.81
CA ALA A 72 14.44 -13.80 1.92
C ALA A 72 15.89 -13.32 1.73
N PRO A 73 16.21 -12.07 2.05
CA PRO A 73 17.59 -11.61 2.01
C PRO A 73 18.42 -12.37 3.03
N ASP A 74 19.67 -12.71 2.68
CA ASP A 74 20.63 -13.24 3.64
C ASP A 74 20.82 -12.21 4.76
N LEU A 75 20.40 -12.57 5.95
CA LEU A 75 20.65 -11.77 7.15
C LEU A 75 22.13 -11.93 7.52
N ASP A 76 22.98 -11.13 6.88
CA ASP A 76 24.36 -10.97 7.33
C ASP A 76 24.30 -10.18 8.65
N GLU A 77 24.56 -10.86 9.79
CA GLU A 77 24.47 -10.30 11.15
C GLU A 77 25.44 -9.13 11.40
N GLY A 78 26.15 -8.67 10.35
CA GLY A 78 27.20 -7.65 10.40
C GLY A 78 26.86 -6.26 9.84
N ARG A 79 25.67 -6.05 9.26
CA ARG A 79 25.30 -4.74 8.67
C ARG A 79 24.31 -3.94 9.52
N GLU A 80 24.57 -3.83 10.81
CA GLU A 80 23.99 -2.79 11.67
C GLU A 80 24.78 -1.47 11.54
N HIS A 81 24.73 -0.79 10.42
CA HIS A 81 25.14 0.63 10.35
C HIS A 81 24.54 1.28 9.09
N TYR A 82 23.27 1.64 9.13
CA TYR A 82 22.81 2.76 8.34
C TYR A 82 22.45 3.90 9.30
N THR A 83 23.37 4.85 9.37
CA THR A 83 23.18 6.13 10.05
C THR A 83 21.96 6.84 9.48
N GLU A 84 21.13 7.34 10.40
CA GLU A 84 20.10 8.33 10.12
C GLU A 84 20.67 9.40 9.18
N VAL A 85 20.17 9.48 7.96
CA VAL A 85 19.92 10.71 7.17
C VAL A 85 19.59 10.31 5.73
N VAL A 86 18.46 10.78 5.25
CA VAL A 86 17.80 10.59 3.96
C VAL A 86 16.87 9.38 3.95
N ALA A 87 15.64 9.59 3.47
CA ALA A 87 14.62 8.56 3.26
C ALA A 87 15.06 7.58 2.16
N ASP A 88 16.06 6.77 2.47
CA ASP A 88 16.54 5.69 1.62
C ASP A 88 15.79 4.42 1.98
N TYR A 89 14.76 4.13 1.19
CA TYR A 89 13.93 2.94 1.37
C TYR A 89 14.59 1.65 0.87
N THR A 90 15.84 1.70 0.37
CA THR A 90 16.58 0.51 -0.11
C THR A 90 16.85 -0.50 1.02
N HIS A 91 16.91 -0.01 2.27
CA HIS A 91 17.06 -0.88 3.44
C HIS A 91 15.80 -1.69 3.80
N TRP A 92 14.65 -1.42 3.14
CA TRP A 92 13.39 -2.09 3.46
C TRP A 92 13.38 -3.57 3.09
N PHE A 93 14.07 -3.94 2.03
CA PHE A 93 14.11 -5.30 1.53
C PHE A 93 15.50 -5.96 1.56
N ASN A 94 16.52 -5.26 2.10
CA ASN A 94 17.88 -5.75 2.37
C ASN A 94 18.60 -6.42 1.16
N VAL A 95 18.19 -6.10 -0.06
CA VAL A 95 18.85 -6.47 -1.30
C VAL A 95 19.10 -5.24 -2.15
N THR A 96 19.97 -5.32 -3.14
CA THR A 96 20.13 -4.22 -4.10
C THR A 96 19.01 -4.23 -5.13
N GLN A 97 18.69 -3.08 -5.73
CA GLN A 97 17.76 -3.01 -6.85
C GLN A 97 18.18 -3.93 -8.02
N GLU A 98 19.49 -4.06 -8.24
CA GLU A 98 20.04 -4.94 -9.27
C GLU A 98 19.73 -6.41 -8.99
N GLN A 99 19.93 -6.86 -7.77
CA GLN A 99 19.59 -8.23 -7.36
C GLN A 99 18.07 -8.46 -7.46
N ASP A 100 17.26 -7.54 -6.96
CA ASP A 100 15.79 -7.64 -7.04
C ASP A 100 15.30 -7.69 -8.50
N ALA A 101 15.92 -6.90 -9.40
CA ALA A 101 15.62 -6.94 -10.82
C ALA A 101 15.94 -8.31 -11.45
N VAL A 102 17.09 -8.89 -11.15
CA VAL A 102 17.49 -10.22 -11.67
C VAL A 102 16.49 -11.28 -11.19
N GLU A 103 16.20 -11.33 -9.88
CA GLU A 103 15.26 -12.30 -9.32
C GLU A 103 13.83 -12.11 -9.87
N THR A 104 13.41 -10.88 -10.12
CA THR A 104 12.11 -10.58 -10.74
C THR A 104 12.11 -11.02 -12.22
N LEU A 105 13.19 -10.79 -12.96
CA LEU A 105 13.33 -11.23 -14.35
C LEU A 105 13.24 -12.76 -14.47
N ASP A 106 13.86 -13.50 -13.57
CA ASP A 106 13.78 -14.96 -13.54
C ASP A 106 12.32 -15.44 -13.39
N VAL A 107 11.52 -14.73 -12.62
CA VAL A 107 10.08 -15.00 -12.50
C VAL A 107 9.34 -14.64 -13.80
N LEU A 108 9.72 -13.55 -14.47
CA LEU A 108 9.05 -13.07 -15.69
C LEU A 108 9.46 -13.83 -16.97
N ASP A 109 10.61 -14.54 -16.99
CA ASP A 109 11.24 -15.12 -18.17
C ASP A 109 10.30 -15.96 -19.06
N SER A 110 9.29 -16.58 -18.46
CA SER A 110 8.27 -17.36 -19.17
C SER A 110 6.93 -16.66 -19.35
N MET A 111 6.77 -15.40 -18.91
CA MET A 111 5.44 -14.79 -18.76
C MET A 111 5.12 -13.69 -19.77
N CYS A 112 6.08 -12.81 -20.09
CA CYS A 112 5.88 -11.63 -20.94
C CYS A 112 4.55 -10.88 -20.63
N PRO A 113 4.41 -10.26 -19.44
CA PRO A 113 3.16 -9.67 -19.02
C PRO A 113 2.77 -8.44 -19.86
N ASP A 114 1.47 -8.25 -20.07
CA ASP A 114 0.92 -7.04 -20.69
C ASP A 114 1.18 -5.80 -19.84
N TRP A 115 1.12 -5.97 -18.50
CA TRP A 115 1.45 -4.93 -17.55
C TRP A 115 2.30 -5.47 -16.40
N LEU A 116 3.36 -4.75 -16.07
CA LEU A 116 4.04 -4.83 -14.79
C LEU A 116 3.64 -3.62 -13.95
N ILE A 117 3.04 -3.86 -12.79
CA ILE A 117 2.67 -2.84 -11.81
C ILE A 117 3.67 -2.89 -10.67
N VAL A 118 4.26 -1.75 -10.32
CA VAL A 118 5.27 -1.62 -9.27
C VAL A 118 4.74 -0.72 -8.17
N ASP A 119 4.72 -1.23 -6.95
CA ASP A 119 4.36 -0.48 -5.75
C ASP A 119 5.38 -0.75 -4.66
N HIS A 120 6.51 0.00 -4.72
CA HIS A 120 7.63 -0.21 -3.82
C HIS A 120 8.54 1.02 -3.75
N TYR A 121 8.75 1.60 -2.57
CA TYR A 121 9.55 2.82 -2.40
C TYR A 121 11.05 2.65 -2.65
N GLY A 122 11.58 1.45 -2.52
CA GLY A 122 13.00 1.15 -2.77
C GLY A 122 13.34 0.85 -4.23
N LEU A 123 12.39 0.95 -5.17
CA LEU A 123 12.59 0.72 -6.60
C LEU A 123 12.40 2.03 -7.37
N ASP A 124 13.22 2.26 -8.40
CA ASP A 124 13.21 3.46 -9.23
C ASP A 124 13.47 3.14 -10.72
N CYS A 125 13.76 4.16 -11.52
CA CYS A 125 13.98 4.03 -12.95
C CYS A 125 15.12 3.06 -13.32
N ASP A 126 16.12 2.85 -12.49
CA ASP A 126 17.22 1.92 -12.77
C ASP A 126 16.74 0.47 -12.74
N TRP A 127 15.88 0.13 -11.79
CA TRP A 127 15.19 -1.15 -11.73
C TRP A 127 14.20 -1.30 -12.89
N GLU A 128 13.37 -0.31 -13.12
CA GLU A 128 12.33 -0.30 -14.15
C GLU A 128 12.91 -0.46 -15.56
N ASN A 129 14.02 0.21 -15.86
CA ASN A 129 14.73 0.12 -17.12
C ASN A 129 15.24 -1.32 -17.42
N ARG A 130 15.61 -2.07 -16.37
CA ARG A 130 16.04 -3.48 -16.53
C ARG A 130 14.86 -4.38 -16.88
N LEU A 131 13.66 -4.11 -16.34
CA LEU A 131 12.44 -4.89 -16.57
C LEU A 131 11.73 -4.49 -17.88
N ARG A 132 11.93 -3.26 -18.34
CA ARG A 132 11.27 -2.69 -19.52
C ARG A 132 11.30 -3.58 -20.78
N PRO A 133 12.41 -4.23 -21.17
CA PRO A 133 12.46 -5.10 -22.35
C PRO A 133 11.59 -6.36 -22.25
N HIS A 134 11.15 -6.73 -21.05
CA HIS A 134 10.45 -7.99 -20.75
C HIS A 134 8.95 -7.81 -20.50
N VAL A 135 8.44 -6.57 -20.60
CA VAL A 135 7.03 -6.24 -20.33
C VAL A 135 6.49 -5.30 -21.41
N HIS A 136 5.19 -5.38 -21.72
CA HIS A 136 4.60 -4.47 -22.71
C HIS A 136 4.40 -3.07 -22.16
N LYS A 137 3.91 -2.96 -20.92
CA LYS A 137 3.62 -1.70 -20.24
C LYS A 137 4.04 -1.76 -18.77
N LEU A 138 4.44 -0.61 -18.23
CA LEU A 138 4.86 -0.46 -16.85
C LEU A 138 4.03 0.62 -16.15
N MET A 139 3.45 0.28 -14.99
CA MET A 139 2.74 1.20 -14.12
C MET A 139 3.45 1.29 -12.79
N VAL A 140 3.58 2.51 -12.27
CA VAL A 140 4.15 2.77 -10.93
C VAL A 140 3.08 3.38 -10.04
N LEU A 141 2.97 2.85 -8.82
CA LEU A 141 2.29 3.51 -7.71
C LEU A 141 3.35 4.19 -6.85
N ASP A 142 3.34 5.52 -6.83
CA ASP A 142 4.27 6.32 -6.03
C ASP A 142 3.52 7.50 -5.39
N ASP A 143 3.95 7.89 -4.20
CA ASP A 143 3.42 9.02 -3.47
C ASP A 143 4.52 9.87 -2.80
N LEU A 144 5.78 9.56 -3.09
CA LEU A 144 6.94 10.28 -2.58
C LEU A 144 7.40 11.40 -3.50
N ALA A 145 7.37 11.18 -4.83
CA ALA A 145 7.86 12.08 -5.87
C ALA A 145 9.29 12.58 -5.58
N ASN A 146 10.16 11.69 -5.14
CA ASN A 146 11.54 11.99 -4.73
C ASN A 146 12.60 11.26 -5.57
N ARG A 147 12.19 10.48 -6.57
CA ARG A 147 13.05 9.71 -7.46
C ARG A 147 12.45 9.59 -8.86
N PRO A 148 13.30 9.39 -9.89
CA PRO A 148 12.82 9.22 -11.27
C PRO A 148 12.19 7.84 -11.48
N HIS A 149 11.24 7.76 -12.42
CA HIS A 149 10.58 6.54 -12.87
C HIS A 149 10.55 6.45 -14.40
N ASP A 150 10.71 5.25 -14.95
CA ASP A 150 10.49 4.94 -16.36
C ASP A 150 9.19 4.13 -16.52
N CYS A 151 8.05 4.80 -16.54
CA CYS A 151 6.74 4.17 -16.59
C CYS A 151 5.83 4.75 -17.68
N ASP A 152 4.85 3.94 -18.13
CA ASP A 152 3.78 4.38 -19.03
C ASP A 152 2.62 5.03 -18.28
N LEU A 153 2.43 4.63 -17.02
CA LEU A 153 1.35 5.09 -16.15
C LEU A 153 1.88 5.27 -14.72
N LEU A 154 1.63 6.43 -14.13
CA LEU A 154 1.92 6.70 -12.73
C LEU A 154 0.64 7.02 -11.97
N LEU A 155 0.47 6.40 -10.81
CA LEU A 155 -0.62 6.66 -9.88
C LEU A 155 -0.09 7.22 -8.56
N ASP A 156 -0.49 8.46 -8.23
CA ASP A 156 -0.38 9.05 -6.90
C ASP A 156 -1.77 9.43 -6.39
N GLN A 157 -2.28 8.66 -5.46
CA GLN A 157 -3.65 8.80 -4.96
C GLN A 157 -3.81 9.87 -3.87
N ASN A 158 -2.72 10.52 -3.44
CA ASN A 158 -2.76 11.46 -2.35
C ASN A 158 -3.25 12.86 -2.77
N TYR A 159 -3.75 13.60 -1.78
CA TYR A 159 -4.19 14.97 -1.98
C TYR A 159 -3.04 15.94 -1.69
N PHE A 160 -2.78 16.84 -2.63
CA PHE A 160 -1.79 17.90 -2.49
C PHE A 160 -2.48 19.26 -2.75
N LEU A 161 -2.34 20.19 -1.80
CA LEU A 161 -2.92 21.52 -1.89
C LEU A 161 -2.37 22.33 -3.07
N ASP A 162 -1.05 22.25 -3.27
CA ASP A 162 -0.36 23.06 -4.25
C ASP A 162 0.42 22.18 -5.25
N GLY A 163 0.09 22.32 -6.54
CA GLY A 163 0.94 21.84 -7.62
C GLY A 163 0.96 20.33 -7.87
N ALA A 164 -0.11 19.59 -7.54
CA ALA A 164 -0.21 18.16 -7.85
C ALA A 164 0.19 17.85 -9.30
N SER A 165 -0.19 18.69 -10.26
CA SER A 165 0.13 18.53 -11.68
C SER A 165 1.63 18.67 -12.03
N ARG A 166 2.45 19.25 -11.14
CA ARG A 166 3.90 19.42 -11.33
C ARG A 166 4.74 18.51 -10.46
N ARG A 167 4.09 17.73 -9.60
CA ARG A 167 4.78 16.91 -8.60
C ARG A 167 5.78 15.93 -9.22
N TYR A 168 5.48 15.42 -10.40
CA TYR A 168 6.34 14.46 -11.12
C TYR A 168 7.01 15.09 -12.35
N GLU A 169 7.08 16.44 -12.42
CA GLU A 169 7.77 17.13 -13.51
C GLU A 169 9.27 16.78 -13.49
N GLY A 170 9.76 16.22 -14.61
CA GLY A 170 11.14 15.75 -14.71
C GLY A 170 11.44 14.41 -14.02
N LEU A 171 10.45 13.81 -13.33
CA LEU A 171 10.59 12.51 -12.67
C LEU A 171 9.99 11.35 -13.46
N VAL A 172 9.19 11.63 -14.49
CA VAL A 172 8.61 10.62 -15.38
C VAL A 172 8.79 11.01 -16.84
N PRO A 173 8.75 10.03 -17.78
CA PRO A 173 8.79 10.34 -19.21
C PRO A 173 7.65 11.29 -19.62
N PRO A 174 7.86 12.19 -20.61
CA PRO A 174 6.81 13.08 -21.10
C PRO A 174 5.57 12.35 -21.64
N THR A 175 5.73 11.09 -22.03
CA THR A 175 4.67 10.22 -22.54
C THR A 175 3.89 9.50 -21.44
N CYS A 176 4.35 9.58 -20.18
CA CYS A 176 3.72 8.92 -19.04
C CYS A 176 2.36 9.55 -18.75
N THR A 177 1.33 8.73 -18.67
CA THR A 177 0.02 9.14 -18.16
C THR A 177 0.06 9.23 -16.64
N GLN A 178 -0.33 10.37 -16.07
CA GLN A 178 -0.31 10.59 -14.63
C GLN A 178 -1.74 10.63 -14.08
N LEU A 179 -2.05 9.73 -13.13
CA LEU A 179 -3.31 9.69 -12.39
C LEU A 179 -3.06 10.26 -10.98
N LEU A 180 -3.30 11.56 -10.81
CA LEU A 180 -2.96 12.27 -9.58
C LEU A 180 -4.21 12.66 -8.79
N GLY A 181 -4.13 12.43 -7.48
CA GLY A 181 -5.13 12.87 -6.52
C GLY A 181 -6.15 11.81 -6.10
N PRO A 182 -6.96 12.13 -5.06
CA PRO A 182 -7.85 11.17 -4.38
C PRO A 182 -8.95 10.56 -5.25
N ARG A 183 -9.26 11.15 -6.40
CA ARG A 183 -10.22 10.58 -7.36
C ARG A 183 -9.79 9.22 -7.90
N TYR A 184 -8.49 8.92 -7.81
CA TYR A 184 -7.88 7.66 -8.24
C TYR A 184 -7.51 6.75 -7.07
N ALA A 185 -8.01 7.06 -5.86
CA ALA A 185 -7.70 6.27 -4.67
C ALA A 185 -8.17 4.82 -4.82
N LEU A 186 -7.25 3.90 -4.53
CA LEU A 186 -7.50 2.46 -4.51
C LEU A 186 -8.22 2.09 -3.20
N LEU A 187 -9.53 2.32 -3.17
CA LEU A 187 -10.38 2.02 -2.03
C LEU A 187 -11.14 0.71 -2.26
N ARG A 188 -11.18 -0.12 -1.24
CA ARG A 188 -11.97 -1.35 -1.25
C ARG A 188 -13.45 -1.03 -1.49
N PRO A 189 -14.20 -1.88 -2.23
CA PRO A 189 -15.59 -1.61 -2.61
C PRO A 189 -16.52 -1.30 -1.43
N GLU A 190 -16.27 -1.87 -0.25
CA GLU A 190 -17.10 -1.63 0.92
C GLU A 190 -17.15 -0.16 1.34
N PHE A 191 -16.08 0.62 1.13
CA PHE A 191 -16.10 2.07 1.42
C PHE A 191 -17.11 2.82 0.53
N ALA A 192 -17.20 2.45 -0.74
CA ALA A 192 -18.18 3.02 -1.64
C ALA A 192 -19.61 2.64 -1.26
N GLU A 193 -19.83 1.36 -0.85
CA GLU A 193 -21.16 0.88 -0.43
C GLU A 193 -21.61 1.53 0.89
N VAL A 194 -20.73 1.65 1.86
CA VAL A 194 -21.06 2.32 3.13
C VAL A 194 -21.33 3.81 2.87
N ARG A 195 -20.53 4.47 2.02
CA ARG A 195 -20.73 5.88 1.67
C ARG A 195 -22.10 6.17 1.10
N LYS A 196 -22.67 5.27 0.29
CA LYS A 196 -24.05 5.43 -0.25
C LYS A 196 -25.12 5.47 0.86
N LYS A 197 -24.85 4.90 2.02
CA LYS A 197 -25.75 4.81 3.16
C LYS A 197 -25.52 5.95 4.18
N LEU A 198 -24.46 6.71 4.04
CA LEU A 198 -24.15 7.80 4.97
C LEU A 198 -25.16 8.94 4.84
N HIS A 199 -25.67 9.38 5.98
CA HIS A 199 -26.45 10.61 6.09
C HIS A 199 -25.49 11.79 6.37
N TYR A 200 -25.90 12.98 5.94
CA TYR A 200 -25.14 14.19 6.20
C TYR A 200 -25.09 14.44 7.71
N ARG A 201 -23.88 14.48 8.25
CA ARG A 201 -23.66 14.70 9.68
C ARG A 201 -23.80 16.20 9.97
N THR A 202 -24.77 16.56 10.82
CA THR A 202 -25.00 17.92 11.30
C THR A 202 -24.93 17.91 12.81
N GLY A 203 -24.35 18.95 13.41
CA GLY A 203 -24.27 19.11 14.85
C GLY A 203 -22.87 18.98 15.42
N GLU A 204 -22.80 18.88 16.74
CA GLU A 204 -21.54 18.73 17.47
C GLU A 204 -20.96 17.33 17.31
N ILE A 205 -19.63 17.23 17.39
CA ILE A 205 -18.91 15.95 17.36
C ILE A 205 -19.29 15.17 18.62
N GLN A 206 -19.78 13.94 18.44
CA GLN A 206 -20.15 13.04 19.54
C GLN A 206 -19.20 11.83 19.63
N CYS A 207 -18.63 11.42 18.49
CA CYS A 207 -17.79 10.24 18.38
C CYS A 207 -16.54 10.53 17.56
N VAL A 208 -15.41 9.97 17.99
CA VAL A 208 -14.12 10.05 17.31
C VAL A 208 -13.66 8.63 16.97
N PHE A 209 -13.34 8.40 15.70
CA PHE A 209 -12.72 7.17 15.24
C PHE A 209 -11.20 7.35 15.17
N VAL A 210 -10.45 6.45 15.82
CA VAL A 210 -8.98 6.48 15.89
C VAL A 210 -8.40 5.22 15.26
N PHE A 211 -7.72 5.38 14.13
CA PHE A 211 -7.03 4.30 13.44
C PHE A 211 -5.82 4.83 12.66
N PHE A 212 -4.61 4.46 13.07
CA PHE A 212 -3.34 4.83 12.45
C PHE A 212 -2.64 3.62 11.79
N GLY A 213 -3.45 2.75 11.15
CA GLY A 213 -2.93 1.54 10.52
C GLY A 213 -2.73 0.37 11.50
N GLY A 214 -2.34 -0.77 10.96
CA GLY A 214 -2.28 -2.02 11.73
C GLY A 214 -1.14 -2.06 12.75
N THR A 215 0.01 -1.50 12.42
CA THR A 215 1.22 -1.55 13.25
C THR A 215 1.42 -0.33 14.14
N ASP A 216 1.16 0.90 13.64
CA ASP A 216 1.30 2.16 14.37
C ASP A 216 2.56 2.20 15.26
N LEU A 217 3.73 2.07 14.63
CA LEU A 217 5.03 1.97 15.32
C LEU A 217 5.31 3.19 16.20
N ASP A 218 4.91 4.39 15.75
CA ASP A 218 5.13 5.66 16.45
C ASP A 218 4.12 5.91 17.57
N ASN A 219 3.24 4.94 17.84
CA ASN A 219 2.20 5.03 18.86
C ASN A 219 1.33 6.30 18.76
N LEU A 220 0.92 6.65 17.56
CA LEU A 220 0.03 7.79 17.30
C LEU A 220 -1.34 7.58 17.97
N THR A 221 -1.81 6.33 18.06
CA THR A 221 -3.03 5.95 18.78
C THR A 221 -2.95 6.34 20.26
N GLY A 222 -1.84 6.01 20.94
CA GLY A 222 -1.67 6.39 22.35
C GLY A 222 -1.60 7.89 22.55
N ARG A 223 -0.98 8.62 21.63
CA ARG A 223 -0.93 10.09 21.64
C ARG A 223 -2.31 10.70 21.41
N ALA A 224 -3.10 10.16 20.48
CA ALA A 224 -4.47 10.61 20.24
C ALA A 224 -5.36 10.38 21.47
N LEU A 225 -5.28 9.21 22.12
CA LEU A 225 -6.01 8.92 23.35
C LEU A 225 -5.63 9.86 24.48
N ALA A 226 -4.36 10.19 24.66
CA ALA A 226 -3.91 11.17 25.65
C ALA A 226 -4.51 12.56 25.38
N ALA A 227 -4.50 13.01 24.12
CA ALA A 227 -5.12 14.29 23.74
C ALA A 227 -6.65 14.30 23.96
N LEU A 228 -7.33 13.19 23.68
CA LEU A 228 -8.78 13.04 23.86
C LEU A 228 -9.18 12.86 25.34
N SER A 229 -8.23 12.68 26.25
CA SER A 229 -8.49 12.50 27.68
C SER A 229 -8.52 13.82 28.48
N THR A 230 -8.41 14.96 27.79
CA THR A 230 -8.56 16.28 28.46
C THR A 230 -9.99 16.50 28.92
N PRO A 231 -10.22 17.36 29.95
CA PRO A 231 -11.57 17.64 30.47
C PRO A 231 -12.56 18.08 29.41
N GLU A 232 -12.11 18.79 28.37
CA GLU A 232 -12.93 19.33 27.30
C GLU A 232 -13.41 18.22 26.33
N LEU A 233 -12.64 17.15 26.19
CA LEU A 233 -12.86 16.10 25.18
C LEU A 233 -13.24 14.73 25.78
N VAL A 234 -13.14 14.58 27.12
CA VAL A 234 -13.39 13.30 27.80
C VAL A 234 -14.83 12.78 27.63
N HIS A 235 -15.77 13.68 27.34
CA HIS A 235 -17.17 13.36 27.13
C HIS A 235 -17.44 12.66 25.79
N LEU A 236 -16.53 12.77 24.82
CA LEU A 236 -16.67 12.15 23.50
C LEU A 236 -16.54 10.63 23.58
N GLU A 237 -17.34 9.93 22.80
CA GLU A 237 -17.14 8.51 22.52
C GLU A 237 -15.90 8.35 21.64
N VAL A 238 -15.07 7.35 21.92
CA VAL A 238 -13.88 7.06 21.11
C VAL A 238 -13.84 5.59 20.71
N ASN A 239 -13.84 5.36 19.40
CA ASN A 239 -13.71 4.03 18.82
C ASN A 239 -12.29 3.87 18.28
N VAL A 240 -11.52 2.98 18.90
CA VAL A 240 -10.11 2.71 18.57
C VAL A 240 -10.00 1.38 17.84
N VAL A 241 -9.27 1.37 16.72
CA VAL A 241 -8.95 0.15 16.01
C VAL A 241 -7.43 -0.04 15.96
N LEU A 242 -6.97 -1.26 16.26
CA LEU A 242 -5.56 -1.66 16.19
C LEU A 242 -5.40 -2.96 15.39
N GLY A 243 -4.26 -3.13 14.79
CA GLY A 243 -3.83 -4.44 14.28
C GLY A 243 -3.40 -5.39 15.41
N LYS A 244 -3.51 -6.69 15.16
CA LYS A 244 -3.14 -7.73 16.13
C LYS A 244 -1.65 -7.67 16.52
N THR A 245 -0.80 -7.23 15.61
CA THR A 245 0.65 -7.16 15.78
C THR A 245 1.15 -5.80 16.27
N ASN A 246 0.24 -4.91 16.69
CA ASN A 246 0.62 -3.58 17.20
C ASN A 246 1.49 -3.72 18.47
N PRO A 247 2.73 -3.19 18.49
CA PRO A 247 3.65 -3.34 19.62
C PRO A 247 3.17 -2.60 20.88
N ASN A 248 2.29 -1.60 20.69
CA ASN A 248 1.77 -0.77 21.79
C ASN A 248 0.43 -1.28 22.34
N LEU A 249 -0.08 -2.43 21.88
CA LEU A 249 -1.41 -2.95 22.22
C LEU A 249 -1.66 -2.96 23.73
N SER A 250 -0.73 -3.50 24.54
CA SER A 250 -0.89 -3.58 26.00
C SER A 250 -0.96 -2.21 26.68
N SER A 251 -0.20 -1.23 26.18
CA SER A 251 -0.22 0.15 26.68
C SER A 251 -1.54 0.84 26.34
N ILE A 252 -2.00 0.67 25.11
CA ILE A 252 -3.25 1.25 24.62
C ILE A 252 -4.46 0.65 25.35
N GLN A 253 -4.46 -0.67 25.62
CA GLN A 253 -5.50 -1.33 26.44
C GLN A 253 -5.64 -0.69 27.82
N LYS A 254 -4.52 -0.34 28.47
CA LYS A 254 -4.54 0.34 29.77
C LYS A 254 -5.12 1.75 29.65
N GLN A 255 -4.76 2.51 28.62
CA GLN A 255 -5.30 3.85 28.39
C GLN A 255 -6.81 3.81 28.12
N VAL A 256 -7.27 2.88 27.30
CA VAL A 256 -8.69 2.65 27.02
C VAL A 256 -9.46 2.31 28.29
N ALA A 257 -8.91 1.46 29.16
CA ALA A 257 -9.55 1.08 30.41
C ALA A 257 -9.70 2.25 31.41
N LEU A 258 -8.84 3.27 31.30
CA LEU A 258 -8.86 4.45 32.17
C LEU A 258 -9.76 5.59 31.62
N ARG A 259 -10.05 5.59 30.32
CA ARG A 259 -10.87 6.63 29.70
C ARG A 259 -12.32 6.16 29.54
N PRO A 260 -13.32 6.91 30.05
CA PRO A 260 -14.73 6.58 29.85
C PRO A 260 -15.10 6.65 28.36
N ASN A 261 -16.19 6.00 27.98
CA ASN A 261 -16.77 6.01 26.64
C ASN A 261 -15.72 5.68 25.53
N THR A 262 -14.82 4.70 25.80
CA THR A 262 -13.78 4.32 24.87
C THR A 262 -13.85 2.82 24.58
N HIS A 263 -13.90 2.49 23.30
CA HIS A 263 -14.02 1.12 22.83
C HIS A 263 -12.79 0.76 22.00
N LEU A 264 -12.21 -0.42 22.25
CA LEU A 264 -11.08 -0.95 21.51
C LEU A 264 -11.50 -2.19 20.73
N ALA A 265 -11.28 -2.17 19.44
CA ALA A 265 -11.39 -3.33 18.57
C ALA A 265 -10.01 -3.69 18.01
N VAL A 266 -9.69 -4.98 18.01
CA VAL A 266 -8.41 -5.48 17.51
C VAL A 266 -8.68 -6.37 16.31
N GLN A 267 -7.99 -6.10 15.21
CA GLN A 267 -8.09 -6.87 13.97
C GLN A 267 -9.52 -6.91 13.41
N VAL A 268 -10.05 -5.76 12.98
CA VAL A 268 -11.38 -5.66 12.37
C VAL A 268 -11.30 -5.82 10.84
N GLU A 269 -12.33 -6.41 10.26
CA GLU A 269 -12.49 -6.51 8.81
C GLU A 269 -13.39 -5.41 8.24
N ASN A 270 -14.29 -4.86 9.07
CA ASN A 270 -15.34 -3.92 8.69
C ASN A 270 -14.99 -2.46 9.03
N VAL A 271 -13.75 -2.02 8.78
CA VAL A 271 -13.30 -0.65 9.08
C VAL A 271 -14.22 0.41 8.46
N ALA A 272 -14.72 0.17 7.25
CA ALA A 272 -15.61 1.10 6.56
C ALA A 272 -16.92 1.38 7.33
N GLU A 273 -17.45 0.39 8.03
CA GLU A 273 -18.68 0.54 8.83
C GLU A 273 -18.43 1.28 10.15
N LEU A 274 -17.18 1.20 10.65
CA LEU A 274 -16.79 1.88 11.90
C LEU A 274 -16.45 3.36 11.68
N MET A 275 -16.18 3.77 10.45
CA MET A 275 -15.91 5.17 10.06
C MET A 275 -17.20 5.97 9.89
#